data_e514b9eef8d4c83c60cf225dcd1b0ab7
#
_entry.id   e514b9eef8d4c83c60cf225dcd1b0ab7
#
_cell.length_a   1.000
_cell.length_b   1.000
_cell.length_c   1.000
_cell.angle_alpha   90.00
_cell.angle_beta   90.00
_cell.angle_gamma   90.00
#
_symmetry.space_group_name_H-M   'P 1'
#
loop_
_entity.id
_entity.type
_entity.pdbx_description
1 polymer ?
#
loop_
_entity_poly.entity_id
_entity_poly.type
_entity_poly.pdbx_seq_one_letter_code
_entity_poly.pdbx_strand_id
1 'polypeptide(L)'
;MTPSLHTTLSSGLYDRKPIFFEPSLRRNRINRLCTALVGVFAALAVLPLVLVLLYVLVQGGRLIGVGLFTELPPPPGLEGGGIGNAVLGTLLVTLLASLLAIPVGVGGGIYLNEYSQRGWFAQFVGFGNDVLAGVPSIISGVFVYGVVVATRVFFDQSYSALAGGISLAVLMLPTVIKTTDEALKLVPQDLRWGAYGVGASKFVTVMRITLPAAFTPIATGIVLAIARAAGETAPLIFTALFSPFWPEGVLNPIATLSVLIFNFAIMPYEAQNALAWAASFVLVVLILAANLLARWISRMARKT
;
A
#
# COMPACT_ATOMS: atom_id res chain seq x y z
N MET A 1 -4.28 -83.15 18.84
CA MET A 1 -4.07 -82.88 17.42
C MET A 1 -5.00 -81.71 17.07
N THR A 2 -4.46 -80.51 17.07
CA THR A 2 -5.18 -79.28 16.64
C THR A 2 -4.39 -78.63 15.50
N PRO A 3 -4.91 -78.47 14.29
CA PRO A 3 -4.19 -77.77 13.22
C PRO A 3 -4.30 -76.26 13.34
N SER A 4 -3.19 -75.61 13.17
CA SER A 4 -2.91 -74.17 13.19
C SER A 4 -3.63 -73.40 12.06
N LEU A 5 -4.50 -72.49 12.47
CA LEU A 5 -5.17 -71.46 11.62
C LEU A 5 -4.41 -70.11 11.66
N HIS A 6 -3.14 -70.16 11.28
CA HIS A 6 -2.38 -68.89 11.14
C HIS A 6 -1.52 -68.98 9.89
N THR A 7 -2.04 -68.67 8.72
CA THR A 7 -1.21 -68.27 7.55
C THR A 7 -2.05 -68.00 6.27
N THR A 8 -3.09 -67.21 6.27
CA THR A 8 -3.74 -66.83 4.99
C THR A 8 -4.37 -65.43 4.94
N LEU A 9 -3.96 -64.47 5.80
CA LEU A 9 -4.53 -63.11 5.76
C LEU A 9 -3.53 -62.00 5.50
N SER A 10 -2.33 -62.25 4.99
CA SER A 10 -1.33 -61.17 4.82
C SER A 10 -0.89 -60.88 3.37
N SER A 11 -1.46 -61.48 2.33
CA SER A 11 -0.98 -61.30 0.95
C SER A 11 -1.89 -60.42 0.05
N GLY A 12 -3.06 -59.95 0.57
CA GLY A 12 -4.03 -59.25 -0.25
C GLY A 12 -4.01 -57.70 -0.19
N LEU A 13 -3.21 -57.10 0.70
CA LEU A 13 -3.32 -55.67 1.00
C LEU A 13 -2.19 -54.78 0.46
N TYR A 14 -1.19 -55.34 -0.23
CA TYR A 14 -0.02 -54.56 -0.67
C TYR A 14 0.15 -54.44 -2.19
N ASP A 15 -0.76 -54.91 -3.02
CA ASP A 15 -0.71 -54.73 -4.47
C ASP A 15 -1.54 -53.51 -4.92
N ARG A 16 -1.35 -52.38 -4.24
CA ARG A 16 -1.74 -51.10 -4.82
C ARG A 16 -0.71 -50.73 -5.86
N LYS A 17 -0.94 -51.13 -7.13
CA LYS A 17 -0.21 -50.54 -8.26
C LYS A 17 -0.21 -49.02 -8.09
N PRO A 18 0.99 -48.39 -8.08
CA PRO A 18 1.05 -46.95 -8.02
C PRO A 18 0.23 -46.43 -9.21
N ILE A 19 -0.76 -45.56 -8.92
CA ILE A 19 -1.57 -44.91 -9.96
C ILE A 19 -0.66 -43.89 -10.63
N PHE A 20 0.28 -44.38 -11.46
CA PHE A 20 1.01 -43.54 -12.39
C PHE A 20 0.00 -43.14 -13.48
N PHE A 21 -0.60 -41.98 -13.29
CA PHE A 21 -1.36 -41.32 -14.35
C PHE A 21 -0.35 -40.88 -15.41
N GLU A 22 -0.13 -41.69 -16.43
CA GLU A 22 0.60 -41.24 -17.61
C GLU A 22 -0.24 -40.14 -18.29
N PRO A 23 0.21 -38.87 -18.29
CA PRO A 23 -0.53 -37.83 -18.91
C PRO A 23 -0.57 -38.09 -20.42
N SER A 24 -1.76 -38.21 -21.00
CA SER A 24 -1.92 -38.40 -22.44
C SER A 24 -1.12 -37.32 -23.20
N LEU A 25 -0.40 -37.69 -24.26
CA LEU A 25 0.42 -36.76 -25.06
C LEU A 25 -0.34 -35.53 -25.51
N ARG A 26 -1.64 -35.67 -25.81
CA ARG A 26 -2.54 -34.55 -26.16
C ARG A 26 -2.71 -33.58 -24.99
N ARG A 27 -2.95 -34.06 -23.77
CA ARG A 27 -3.11 -33.24 -22.57
C ARG A 27 -1.81 -32.49 -22.24
N ASN A 28 -0.67 -33.13 -22.43
CA ASN A 28 0.64 -32.51 -22.16
C ASN A 28 0.96 -31.41 -23.20
N ARG A 29 0.58 -31.61 -24.50
CA ARG A 29 0.70 -30.56 -25.53
C ARG A 29 -0.20 -29.37 -25.25
N ILE A 30 -1.47 -29.59 -24.90
CA ILE A 30 -2.41 -28.53 -24.53
C ILE A 30 -1.89 -27.78 -23.30
N ASN A 31 -1.43 -28.48 -22.27
CA ASN A 31 -0.90 -27.84 -21.07
C ASN A 31 0.33 -26.98 -21.38
N ARG A 32 1.26 -27.44 -22.21
CA ARG A 32 2.42 -26.64 -22.65
C ARG A 32 1.98 -25.40 -23.45
N LEU A 33 1.00 -25.56 -24.34
CA LEU A 33 0.46 -24.43 -25.11
C LEU A 33 -0.20 -23.39 -24.19
N CYS A 34 -1.04 -23.82 -23.24
CA CYS A 34 -1.65 -22.94 -22.26
C CYS A 34 -0.60 -22.24 -21.38
N THR A 35 0.43 -22.98 -20.93
CA THR A 35 1.52 -22.39 -20.15
C THR A 35 2.29 -21.35 -20.96
N ALA A 36 2.58 -21.63 -22.23
CA ALA A 36 3.24 -20.66 -23.11
C ALA A 36 2.37 -19.41 -23.35
N LEU A 37 1.06 -19.57 -23.58
CA LEU A 37 0.13 -18.47 -23.72
C LEU A 37 0.07 -17.60 -22.44
N VAL A 38 -0.04 -18.21 -21.27
CA VAL A 38 0.01 -17.51 -19.99
C VAL A 38 1.33 -16.75 -19.84
N GLY A 39 2.46 -17.37 -20.23
CA GLY A 39 3.78 -16.72 -20.22
C GLY A 39 3.82 -15.50 -21.16
N VAL A 40 3.27 -15.60 -22.35
CA VAL A 40 3.17 -14.47 -23.30
C VAL A 40 2.30 -13.35 -22.74
N PHE A 41 1.12 -13.66 -22.19
CA PHE A 41 0.27 -12.64 -21.59
C PHE A 41 0.91 -12.00 -20.36
N ALA A 42 1.62 -12.76 -19.53
CA ALA A 42 2.39 -12.19 -18.41
C ALA A 42 3.50 -11.26 -18.90
N ALA A 43 4.24 -11.64 -19.94
CA ALA A 43 5.27 -10.78 -20.55
C ALA A 43 4.67 -9.50 -21.15
N LEU A 44 3.55 -9.61 -21.87
CA LEU A 44 2.84 -8.46 -22.43
C LEU A 44 2.30 -7.51 -21.34
N ALA A 45 1.87 -8.03 -20.18
CA ALA A 45 1.42 -7.21 -19.06
C ALA A 45 2.59 -6.48 -18.37
N VAL A 46 3.76 -7.10 -18.28
CA VAL A 46 4.95 -6.53 -17.62
C VAL A 46 5.69 -5.57 -18.54
N LEU A 47 5.68 -5.79 -19.85
CA LEU A 47 6.44 -5.01 -20.83
C LEU A 47 6.18 -3.49 -20.74
N PRO A 48 4.94 -2.97 -20.71
CA PRO A 48 4.68 -1.54 -20.58
C PRO A 48 5.27 -0.95 -19.29
N LEU A 49 5.17 -1.68 -18.18
CA LEU A 49 5.72 -1.25 -16.90
C LEU A 49 7.24 -1.09 -16.98
N VAL A 50 7.92 -2.08 -17.55
CA VAL A 50 9.38 -2.04 -17.74
C VAL A 50 9.78 -0.88 -18.66
N LEU A 51 9.08 -0.69 -19.76
CA LEU A 51 9.35 0.41 -20.70
C LEU A 51 9.18 1.78 -20.06
N VAL A 52 8.09 2.00 -19.30
CA VAL A 52 7.87 3.26 -18.57
C VAL A 52 8.97 3.48 -17.52
N LEU A 53 9.30 2.47 -16.73
CA LEU A 53 10.36 2.57 -15.72
C LEU A 53 11.72 2.89 -16.35
N LEU A 54 12.09 2.23 -17.44
CA LEU A 54 13.32 2.51 -18.17
C LEU A 54 13.33 3.94 -18.72
N TYR A 55 12.21 4.40 -19.26
CA TYR A 55 12.08 5.75 -19.79
C TYR A 55 12.25 6.81 -18.67
N VAL A 56 11.58 6.62 -17.53
CA VAL A 56 11.74 7.48 -16.34
C VAL A 56 13.17 7.48 -15.84
N LEU A 57 13.85 6.32 -15.82
CA LEU A 57 15.23 6.21 -15.41
C LEU A 57 16.17 7.01 -16.34
N VAL A 58 15.99 6.89 -17.65
CA VAL A 58 16.85 7.54 -18.65
C VAL A 58 16.64 9.05 -18.68
N GLN A 59 15.38 9.50 -18.70
CA GLN A 59 15.06 10.92 -18.80
C GLN A 59 15.21 11.65 -17.45
N GLY A 60 14.68 11.07 -16.37
CA GLY A 60 14.76 11.66 -15.04
C GLY A 60 16.16 11.61 -14.44
N GLY A 61 16.95 10.59 -14.76
CA GLY A 61 18.31 10.43 -14.24
C GLY A 61 19.30 11.49 -14.70
N ARG A 62 19.02 12.18 -15.80
CA ARG A 62 19.92 13.19 -16.38
C ARG A 62 20.08 14.45 -15.52
N LEU A 63 19.06 14.81 -14.74
CA LEU A 63 19.02 16.03 -13.95
C LEU A 63 19.35 15.81 -12.46
N ILE A 64 19.80 14.60 -12.09
CA ILE A 64 20.13 14.32 -10.70
C ILE A 64 21.40 15.06 -10.30
N GLY A 65 21.25 15.99 -9.37
CA GLY A 65 22.31 16.77 -8.77
C GLY A 65 21.85 17.34 -7.42
N VAL A 66 22.76 17.94 -6.68
CA VAL A 66 22.43 18.55 -5.38
C VAL A 66 21.39 19.66 -5.53
N GLY A 67 21.49 20.48 -6.58
CA GLY A 67 20.56 21.58 -6.88
C GLY A 67 19.10 21.08 -7.02
N LEU A 68 18.89 19.87 -7.58
CA LEU A 68 17.55 19.30 -7.72
C LEU A 68 16.79 19.21 -6.39
N PHE A 69 17.50 18.97 -5.28
CA PHE A 69 16.90 18.80 -3.94
C PHE A 69 16.98 20.05 -3.08
N THR A 70 17.83 21.03 -3.43
CA THR A 70 18.10 22.22 -2.61
C THR A 70 17.51 23.50 -3.20
N GLU A 71 17.06 23.46 -4.44
CA GLU A 71 16.49 24.63 -5.11
C GLU A 71 14.97 24.52 -5.24
N LEU A 72 14.34 25.67 -5.43
CA LEU A 72 12.92 25.79 -5.73
C LEU A 72 12.67 25.61 -7.24
N PRO A 73 11.45 25.22 -7.64
CA PRO A 73 11.11 25.14 -9.04
C PRO A 73 11.21 26.54 -9.71
N PRO A 74 11.74 26.59 -10.95
CA PRO A 74 11.87 27.86 -11.64
C PRO A 74 10.52 28.38 -12.11
N PRO A 75 10.36 29.70 -12.29
CA PRO A 75 9.19 30.25 -12.97
C PRO A 75 9.00 29.66 -14.36
N PRO A 76 7.77 29.61 -14.89
CA PRO A 76 7.48 29.06 -16.21
C PRO A 76 8.36 29.66 -17.31
N GLY A 77 9.00 28.81 -18.12
CA GLY A 77 9.88 29.21 -19.23
C GLY A 77 11.32 29.54 -18.85
N LEU A 78 11.69 29.49 -17.57
CA LEU A 78 13.08 29.62 -17.13
C LEU A 78 13.72 28.26 -16.93
N GLU A 79 15.03 28.18 -17.17
CA GLU A 79 15.86 26.99 -16.97
C GLU A 79 16.41 26.94 -15.54
N GLY A 80 16.84 25.73 -15.11
CA GLY A 80 17.43 25.51 -13.80
C GLY A 80 16.39 25.17 -12.72
N GLY A 81 16.75 25.43 -11.45
CA GLY A 81 15.91 25.14 -10.29
C GLY A 81 15.81 23.66 -9.94
N GLY A 82 14.95 23.36 -8.94
CA GLY A 82 14.83 22.04 -8.38
C GLY A 82 13.39 21.66 -7.99
N ILE A 83 13.27 20.61 -7.20
CA ILE A 83 12.00 20.03 -6.72
C ILE A 83 12.01 19.84 -5.20
N GLY A 84 12.96 20.46 -4.49
CA GLY A 84 13.19 20.25 -3.05
C GLY A 84 11.95 20.47 -2.20
N ASN A 85 11.18 21.52 -2.48
CA ASN A 85 9.92 21.82 -1.80
C ASN A 85 8.89 20.70 -1.97
N ALA A 86 8.79 20.11 -3.16
CA ALA A 86 7.83 19.04 -3.45
C ALA A 86 8.25 17.70 -2.80
N VAL A 87 9.56 17.45 -2.67
CA VAL A 87 10.06 16.29 -1.91
C VAL A 87 9.66 16.40 -0.44
N LEU A 88 9.97 17.54 0.19
CA LEU A 88 9.59 17.79 1.59
C LEU A 88 8.08 17.75 1.79
N GLY A 89 7.32 18.34 0.87
CA GLY A 89 5.86 18.33 0.94
C GLY A 89 5.27 16.94 0.80
N THR A 90 5.79 16.09 -0.08
CA THR A 90 5.35 14.69 -0.18
C THR A 90 5.60 13.95 1.13
N LEU A 91 6.77 14.10 1.73
CA LEU A 91 7.09 13.46 3.01
C LEU A 91 6.16 13.96 4.13
N LEU A 92 5.93 15.29 4.21
CA LEU A 92 5.08 15.90 5.23
C LEU A 92 3.64 15.45 5.11
N VAL A 93 3.04 15.55 3.91
CA VAL A 93 1.63 15.17 3.69
C VAL A 93 1.41 13.68 3.91
N THR A 94 2.34 12.84 3.44
CA THR A 94 2.27 11.39 3.64
C THR A 94 2.44 11.02 5.12
N LEU A 95 3.29 11.72 5.86
CA LEU A 95 3.45 11.55 7.31
C LEU A 95 2.15 11.90 8.05
N LEU A 96 1.54 13.06 7.74
CA LEU A 96 0.27 13.47 8.34
C LEU A 96 -0.84 12.45 8.04
N ALA A 97 -0.94 11.98 6.81
CA ALA A 97 -1.89 10.95 6.43
C ALA A 97 -1.66 9.65 7.23
N SER A 98 -0.41 9.25 7.39
CA SER A 98 -0.03 8.05 8.13
C SER A 98 -0.35 8.14 9.62
N LEU A 99 -0.07 9.28 10.24
CA LEU A 99 -0.39 9.54 11.64
C LEU A 99 -1.90 9.47 11.93
N LEU A 100 -2.73 9.83 10.97
CA LEU A 100 -4.18 9.74 11.08
C LEU A 100 -4.70 8.33 10.73
N ALA A 101 -4.27 7.79 9.60
CA ALA A 101 -4.82 6.54 9.05
C ALA A 101 -4.36 5.28 9.80
N ILE A 102 -3.10 5.22 10.23
CA ILE A 102 -2.56 3.99 10.82
C ILE A 102 -3.22 3.65 12.16
N PRO A 103 -3.28 4.56 13.16
CA PRO A 103 -3.92 4.22 14.43
C PRO A 103 -5.39 3.87 14.28
N VAL A 104 -6.13 4.64 13.48
CA VAL A 104 -7.56 4.41 13.24
C VAL A 104 -7.78 3.12 12.45
N GLY A 105 -6.98 2.89 11.40
CA GLY A 105 -7.09 1.71 10.55
C GLY A 105 -6.73 0.42 11.28
N VAL A 106 -5.63 0.41 12.03
CA VAL A 106 -5.24 -0.75 12.87
C VAL A 106 -6.28 -1.00 13.94
N GLY A 107 -6.73 0.04 14.64
CA GLY A 107 -7.80 -0.07 15.64
C GLY A 107 -9.09 -0.63 15.05
N GLY A 108 -9.50 -0.14 13.87
CA GLY A 108 -10.65 -0.65 13.14
C GLY A 108 -10.53 -2.13 12.74
N GLY A 109 -9.35 -2.53 12.23
CA GLY A 109 -9.08 -3.94 11.90
C GLY A 109 -9.08 -4.85 13.12
N ILE A 110 -8.50 -4.41 14.23
CA ILE A 110 -8.55 -5.15 15.52
C ILE A 110 -10.01 -5.27 15.99
N TYR A 111 -10.77 -4.18 15.93
CA TYR A 111 -12.18 -4.22 16.33
C TYR A 111 -12.96 -5.23 15.49
N LEU A 112 -12.82 -5.19 14.17
CA LEU A 112 -13.55 -6.09 13.26
C LEU A 112 -13.17 -7.56 13.49
N ASN A 113 -11.91 -7.86 13.75
CA ASN A 113 -11.45 -9.24 13.93
C ASN A 113 -11.71 -9.79 15.32
N GLU A 114 -11.31 -9.04 16.34
CA GLU A 114 -11.23 -9.55 17.70
C GLU A 114 -12.47 -9.22 18.55
N TYR A 115 -13.07 -8.05 18.36
CA TYR A 115 -14.15 -7.56 19.24
C TYR A 115 -15.53 -7.66 18.61
N SER A 116 -15.61 -7.71 17.30
CA SER A 116 -16.87 -7.78 16.58
C SER A 116 -17.50 -9.17 16.72
N GLN A 117 -18.62 -9.25 17.44
CA GLN A 117 -19.47 -10.44 17.48
C GLN A 117 -20.50 -10.46 16.32
N ARG A 118 -20.13 -9.95 15.13
CA ARG A 118 -21.04 -9.77 13.98
C ARG A 118 -22.26 -8.87 14.28
N GLY A 119 -22.13 -7.96 15.24
CA GLY A 119 -23.16 -6.96 15.54
C GLY A 119 -23.37 -5.97 14.39
N TRP A 120 -24.50 -5.23 14.42
CA TRP A 120 -24.84 -4.24 13.39
C TRP A 120 -23.73 -3.19 13.14
N PHE A 121 -23.05 -2.76 14.21
CA PHE A 121 -21.98 -1.76 14.11
C PHE A 121 -20.77 -2.30 13.34
N ALA A 122 -20.40 -3.56 13.56
CA ALA A 122 -19.33 -4.19 12.79
C ALA A 122 -19.69 -4.36 11.32
N GLN A 123 -20.94 -4.70 11.02
CA GLN A 123 -21.42 -4.76 9.65
C GLN A 123 -21.40 -3.37 9.00
N PHE A 124 -21.79 -2.32 9.73
CA PHE A 124 -21.72 -0.95 9.27
C PHE A 124 -20.28 -0.49 8.98
N VAL A 125 -19.33 -0.76 9.90
CA VAL A 125 -17.90 -0.43 9.69
C VAL A 125 -17.33 -1.22 8.53
N GLY A 126 -17.61 -2.52 8.42
CA GLY A 126 -17.19 -3.37 7.31
C GLY A 126 -17.73 -2.88 5.97
N PHE A 127 -19.05 -2.62 5.90
CA PHE A 127 -19.68 -2.06 4.70
C PHE A 127 -19.10 -0.69 4.32
N GLY A 128 -18.95 0.20 5.30
CA GLY A 128 -18.32 1.52 5.07
C GLY A 128 -16.90 1.39 4.53
N ASN A 129 -16.12 0.45 5.04
CA ASN A 129 -14.78 0.14 4.56
C ASN A 129 -14.79 -0.35 3.11
N ASP A 130 -15.69 -1.25 2.74
CA ASP A 130 -15.81 -1.77 1.38
C ASP A 130 -16.27 -0.68 0.39
N VAL A 131 -17.19 0.18 0.81
CA VAL A 131 -17.62 1.36 0.03
C VAL A 131 -16.44 2.30 -0.20
N LEU A 132 -15.70 2.68 0.86
CA LEU A 132 -14.53 3.56 0.75
C LEU A 132 -13.44 2.96 -0.16
N ALA A 133 -13.24 1.64 -0.12
CA ALA A 133 -12.28 0.96 -0.99
C ALA A 133 -12.65 1.04 -2.48
N GLY A 134 -13.95 1.17 -2.79
CA GLY A 134 -14.47 1.33 -4.16
C GLY A 134 -14.56 2.77 -4.66
N VAL A 135 -14.39 3.77 -3.78
CA VAL A 135 -14.51 5.20 -4.15
C VAL A 135 -13.29 5.64 -4.96
N PRO A 136 -13.46 6.29 -6.14
CA PRO A 136 -12.36 6.92 -6.86
C PRO A 136 -11.64 7.96 -6.00
N SER A 137 -10.31 8.01 -6.07
CA SER A 137 -9.48 8.88 -5.22
C SER A 137 -9.82 10.38 -5.36
N ILE A 138 -10.25 10.80 -6.55
CA ILE A 138 -10.69 12.18 -6.79
C ILE A 138 -11.88 12.58 -5.91
N ILE A 139 -12.82 11.65 -5.66
CA ILE A 139 -14.02 11.93 -4.83
C ILE A 139 -13.61 12.16 -3.37
N SER A 140 -12.61 11.44 -2.85
CA SER A 140 -12.05 11.72 -1.53
C SER A 140 -11.50 13.16 -1.45
N GLY A 141 -10.79 13.60 -2.49
CA GLY A 141 -10.27 14.96 -2.58
C GLY A 141 -11.39 16.01 -2.56
N VAL A 142 -12.41 15.83 -3.40
CA VAL A 142 -13.56 16.74 -3.48
C VAL A 142 -14.38 16.74 -2.18
N PHE A 143 -14.56 15.58 -1.55
CA PHE A 143 -15.23 15.50 -0.25
C PHE A 143 -14.49 16.29 0.83
N VAL A 144 -13.17 16.06 0.97
CA VAL A 144 -12.36 16.79 1.95
C VAL A 144 -12.27 18.27 1.60
N TYR A 145 -12.22 18.63 0.31
CA TYR A 145 -12.35 20.01 -0.12
C TYR A 145 -13.64 20.63 0.41
N GLY A 146 -14.79 19.99 0.18
CA GLY A 146 -16.09 20.50 0.63
C GLY A 146 -16.20 20.64 2.15
N VAL A 147 -15.66 19.68 2.92
CA VAL A 147 -15.81 19.65 4.38
C VAL A 147 -14.75 20.47 5.10
N VAL A 148 -13.51 20.49 4.63
CA VAL A 148 -12.37 21.08 5.33
C VAL A 148 -11.95 22.41 4.69
N VAL A 149 -11.78 22.42 3.37
CA VAL A 149 -11.22 23.57 2.64
C VAL A 149 -12.27 24.65 2.41
N ALA A 150 -13.45 24.29 1.88
CA ALA A 150 -14.49 25.24 1.50
C ALA A 150 -15.22 25.85 2.72
N THR A 151 -15.41 25.08 3.77
CA THR A 151 -16.13 25.55 4.98
C THR A 151 -15.31 26.50 5.83
N ARG A 152 -13.98 26.46 5.74
CA ARG A 152 -13.05 27.20 6.62
C ARG A 152 -13.32 27.01 8.11
N VAL A 153 -14.06 25.98 8.49
CA VAL A 153 -14.48 25.73 9.88
C VAL A 153 -13.30 25.45 10.79
N PHE A 154 -12.29 24.77 10.26
CA PHE A 154 -11.15 24.34 11.05
C PHE A 154 -9.93 25.26 10.96
N PHE A 155 -9.79 26.02 9.85
CA PHE A 155 -8.60 26.84 9.59
C PHE A 155 -8.96 28.04 8.72
N ASP A 156 -8.32 29.18 9.01
CA ASP A 156 -8.48 30.42 8.26
C ASP A 156 -8.00 30.32 6.80
N GLN A 157 -7.08 29.40 6.56
CA GLN A 157 -6.53 29.10 5.22
C GLN A 157 -7.25 27.93 4.57
N SER A 158 -7.61 28.11 3.30
CA SER A 158 -8.44 27.15 2.54
C SER A 158 -7.69 25.86 2.21
N TYR A 159 -6.54 25.95 1.53
CA TYR A 159 -5.71 24.80 1.13
C TYR A 159 -4.56 24.60 2.11
N SER A 160 -4.24 23.35 2.43
CA SER A 160 -3.19 23.07 3.39
C SER A 160 -2.61 21.67 3.28
N ALA A 161 -1.38 21.48 3.79
CA ALA A 161 -0.79 20.15 3.93
C ALA A 161 -1.66 19.22 4.79
N LEU A 162 -2.33 19.79 5.82
CA LEU A 162 -3.22 19.01 6.69
C LEU A 162 -4.47 18.52 5.96
N ALA A 163 -5.10 19.37 5.14
CA ALA A 163 -6.23 18.96 4.30
C ALA A 163 -5.82 17.85 3.31
N GLY A 164 -4.64 17.97 2.71
CA GLY A 164 -4.04 16.93 1.90
C GLY A 164 -3.82 15.63 2.68
N GLY A 165 -3.27 15.73 3.88
CA GLY A 165 -3.06 14.59 4.78
C GLY A 165 -4.36 13.88 5.17
N ILE A 166 -5.41 14.63 5.48
CA ILE A 166 -6.75 14.08 5.77
C ILE A 166 -7.31 13.34 4.55
N SER A 167 -7.18 13.95 3.36
CA SER A 167 -7.68 13.32 2.13
C SER A 167 -6.96 12.02 1.80
N LEU A 168 -5.64 11.98 1.95
CA LEU A 168 -4.88 10.74 1.80
C LEU A 168 -5.19 9.72 2.92
N ALA A 169 -5.42 10.18 4.15
CA ALA A 169 -5.80 9.30 5.25
C ALA A 169 -7.11 8.56 4.96
N VAL A 170 -8.11 9.24 4.42
CA VAL A 170 -9.39 8.61 4.00
C VAL A 170 -9.15 7.49 3.00
N LEU A 171 -8.22 7.66 2.06
CA LEU A 171 -7.86 6.63 1.06
C LEU A 171 -7.02 5.49 1.66
N MET A 172 -6.21 5.76 2.68
CA MET A 172 -5.39 4.75 3.34
C MET A 172 -6.21 3.85 4.27
N LEU A 173 -7.25 4.40 4.92
CA LEU A 173 -8.05 3.69 5.92
C LEU A 173 -8.53 2.31 5.46
N PRO A 174 -9.19 2.16 4.29
CA PRO A 174 -9.68 0.85 3.85
C PRO A 174 -8.58 -0.19 3.73
N THR A 175 -7.44 0.21 3.19
CA THR A 175 -6.29 -0.69 3.01
C THR A 175 -5.74 -1.13 4.35
N VAL A 176 -5.55 -0.21 5.32
CA VAL A 176 -5.01 -0.51 6.64
C VAL A 176 -5.98 -1.37 7.46
N ILE A 177 -7.28 -1.05 7.45
CA ILE A 177 -8.32 -1.85 8.14
C ILE A 177 -8.31 -3.28 7.60
N LYS A 178 -8.40 -3.44 6.28
CA LYS A 178 -8.52 -4.75 5.62
C LYS A 178 -7.28 -5.60 5.83
N THR A 179 -6.10 -5.03 5.63
CA THR A 179 -4.84 -5.79 5.83
C THR A 179 -4.63 -6.17 7.29
N THR A 180 -5.05 -5.32 8.24
CA THR A 180 -5.00 -5.65 9.67
C THR A 180 -5.97 -6.79 10.01
N ASP A 181 -7.22 -6.73 9.56
CA ASP A 181 -8.21 -7.77 9.77
C ASP A 181 -7.75 -9.11 9.16
N GLU A 182 -7.27 -9.11 7.91
CA GLU A 182 -6.75 -10.30 7.24
C GLU A 182 -5.51 -10.87 7.95
N ALA A 183 -4.60 -10.03 8.40
CA ALA A 183 -3.41 -10.44 9.13
C ALA A 183 -3.75 -11.11 10.47
N LEU A 184 -4.72 -10.58 11.21
CA LEU A 184 -5.19 -11.15 12.46
C LEU A 184 -5.91 -12.49 12.26
N LYS A 185 -6.61 -12.70 11.14
CA LYS A 185 -7.23 -13.98 10.78
C LYS A 185 -6.20 -15.10 10.56
N LEU A 186 -4.98 -14.77 10.17
CA LEU A 186 -3.91 -15.76 9.97
C LEU A 186 -3.30 -16.28 11.27
N VAL A 187 -3.54 -15.61 12.39
CA VAL A 187 -3.02 -16.06 13.71
C VAL A 187 -3.80 -17.29 14.18
N PRO A 188 -3.12 -18.42 14.48
CA PRO A 188 -3.77 -19.65 14.93
C PRO A 188 -4.63 -19.44 16.18
N GLN A 189 -5.82 -20.08 16.20
CA GLN A 189 -6.74 -20.00 17.34
C GLN A 189 -6.14 -20.60 18.62
N ASP A 190 -5.27 -21.60 18.48
CA ASP A 190 -4.62 -22.27 19.62
C ASP A 190 -3.81 -21.30 20.48
N LEU A 191 -3.21 -20.27 19.88
CA LEU A 191 -2.49 -19.22 20.60
C LEU A 191 -3.45 -18.40 21.49
N ARG A 192 -4.65 -18.14 20.99
CA ARG A 192 -5.69 -17.42 21.75
C ARG A 192 -6.23 -18.27 22.89
N TRP A 193 -6.54 -19.53 22.60
CA TRP A 193 -7.03 -20.48 23.62
C TRP A 193 -5.98 -20.77 24.70
N GLY A 194 -4.70 -20.91 24.30
CA GLY A 194 -3.59 -21.05 25.26
C GLY A 194 -3.51 -19.87 26.22
N ALA A 195 -3.66 -18.63 25.70
CA ALA A 195 -3.67 -17.42 26.53
C ALA A 195 -4.86 -17.39 27.51
N TYR A 196 -6.05 -17.72 27.03
CA TYR A 196 -7.24 -17.81 27.89
C TYR A 196 -7.10 -18.91 28.94
N GLY A 197 -6.47 -20.05 28.60
CA GLY A 197 -6.24 -21.16 29.50
C GLY A 197 -5.35 -20.81 30.71
N VAL A 198 -4.43 -19.86 30.55
CA VAL A 198 -3.61 -19.32 31.66
C VAL A 198 -4.22 -18.08 32.33
N GLY A 199 -5.49 -17.77 32.03
CA GLY A 199 -6.24 -16.68 32.68
C GLY A 199 -6.03 -15.29 32.08
N ALA A 200 -5.44 -15.17 30.89
CA ALA A 200 -5.27 -13.86 30.23
C ALA A 200 -6.64 -13.29 29.81
N SER A 201 -6.84 -11.99 30.04
CA SER A 201 -8.01 -11.28 29.52
C SER A 201 -7.93 -11.12 28.00
N LYS A 202 -9.05 -10.87 27.34
CA LYS A 202 -9.13 -10.65 25.90
C LYS A 202 -8.19 -9.53 25.44
N PHE A 203 -8.17 -8.41 26.15
CA PHE A 203 -7.28 -7.29 25.87
C PHE A 203 -5.81 -7.70 25.92
N VAL A 204 -5.39 -8.42 26.97
CA VAL A 204 -4.01 -8.90 27.11
C VAL A 204 -3.66 -9.88 26.00
N THR A 205 -4.54 -10.80 25.65
CA THR A 205 -4.37 -11.75 24.55
C THR A 205 -4.15 -11.02 23.22
N VAL A 206 -4.99 -10.02 22.93
CA VAL A 206 -4.87 -9.24 21.67
C VAL A 206 -3.55 -8.47 21.65
N MET A 207 -3.23 -7.70 22.71
CA MET A 207 -2.08 -6.79 22.71
C MET A 207 -0.73 -7.50 22.85
N ARG A 208 -0.66 -8.63 23.57
CA ARG A 208 0.62 -9.31 23.86
C ARG A 208 0.87 -10.57 23.03
N ILE A 209 -0.16 -11.12 22.40
CA ILE A 209 -0.03 -12.37 21.65
C ILE A 209 -0.47 -12.19 20.20
N THR A 210 -1.75 -11.84 19.97
CA THR A 210 -2.29 -11.81 18.61
C THR A 210 -1.68 -10.71 17.76
N LEU A 211 -1.60 -9.48 18.28
CA LEU A 211 -1.06 -8.34 17.54
C LEU A 211 0.44 -8.48 17.24
N PRO A 212 1.31 -8.87 18.19
CA PRO A 212 2.71 -9.16 17.87
C PRO A 212 2.88 -10.32 16.86
N ALA A 213 2.07 -11.39 16.95
CA ALA A 213 2.11 -12.49 15.99
C ALA A 213 1.71 -12.05 14.56
N ALA A 214 0.78 -11.08 14.44
CA ALA A 214 0.33 -10.50 13.17
C ALA A 214 1.16 -9.29 12.71
N PHE A 215 2.18 -8.86 13.46
CA PHE A 215 2.90 -7.62 13.21
C PHE A 215 3.47 -7.51 11.79
N THR A 216 4.14 -8.57 11.32
CA THR A 216 4.79 -8.57 9.99
C THR A 216 3.81 -8.33 8.83
N PRO A 217 2.70 -9.06 8.70
CA PRO A 217 1.72 -8.78 7.64
C PRO A 217 1.02 -7.43 7.82
N ILE A 218 0.73 -6.98 9.06
CA ILE A 218 0.15 -5.66 9.32
C ILE A 218 1.12 -4.56 8.85
N ALA A 219 2.39 -4.62 9.25
CA ALA A 219 3.40 -3.65 8.85
C ALA A 219 3.57 -3.62 7.33
N THR A 220 3.52 -4.77 6.66
CA THR A 220 3.57 -4.84 5.20
C THR A 220 2.37 -4.13 4.55
N GLY A 221 1.17 -4.32 5.07
CA GLY A 221 -0.03 -3.64 4.61
C GLY A 221 0.02 -2.12 4.81
N ILE A 222 0.50 -1.67 5.97
CA ILE A 222 0.70 -0.25 6.27
C ILE A 222 1.64 0.39 5.26
N VAL A 223 2.79 -0.23 4.98
CA VAL A 223 3.75 0.33 4.02
C VAL A 223 3.20 0.36 2.61
N LEU A 224 2.43 -0.65 2.21
CA LEU A 224 1.74 -0.63 0.92
C LEU A 224 0.74 0.55 0.84
N ALA A 225 0.01 0.83 1.92
CA ALA A 225 -0.89 1.98 2.00
C ALA A 225 -0.13 3.31 1.91
N ILE A 226 1.00 3.45 2.61
CA ILE A 226 1.88 4.64 2.56
C ILE A 226 2.44 4.83 1.14
N ALA A 227 2.98 3.78 0.52
CA ALA A 227 3.57 3.83 -0.82
C ALA A 227 2.53 4.26 -1.87
N ARG A 228 1.30 3.78 -1.74
CA ARG A 228 0.18 4.18 -2.60
C ARG A 228 -0.17 5.65 -2.38
N ALA A 229 -0.34 6.08 -1.13
CA ALA A 229 -0.70 7.46 -0.78
C ALA A 229 0.35 8.48 -1.25
N ALA A 230 1.64 8.15 -1.17
CA ALA A 230 2.72 9.03 -1.63
C ALA A 230 2.68 9.32 -3.15
N GLY A 231 2.07 8.43 -3.93
CA GLY A 231 1.89 8.60 -5.39
C GLY A 231 0.56 9.22 -5.82
N GLU A 232 -0.37 9.45 -4.89
CA GLU A 232 -1.70 10.00 -5.24
C GLU A 232 -1.62 11.47 -5.64
N THR A 233 -2.29 11.81 -6.75
CA THR A 233 -2.28 13.17 -7.30
C THR A 233 -3.65 13.84 -7.16
N ALA A 234 -4.71 13.14 -7.60
CA ALA A 234 -6.04 13.72 -7.74
C ALA A 234 -6.59 14.36 -6.44
N PRO A 235 -6.53 13.70 -5.26
CA PRO A 235 -7.04 14.31 -4.04
C PRO A 235 -6.24 15.53 -3.60
N LEU A 236 -4.93 15.56 -3.87
CA LEU A 236 -4.04 16.64 -3.44
C LEU A 236 -4.23 17.94 -4.25
N ILE A 237 -4.62 17.84 -5.51
CA ILE A 237 -4.97 19.02 -6.34
C ILE A 237 -6.11 19.82 -5.68
N PHE A 238 -7.07 19.15 -5.05
CA PHE A 238 -8.22 19.80 -4.41
C PHE A 238 -7.98 20.20 -2.96
N THR A 239 -6.93 19.72 -2.30
CA THR A 239 -6.77 19.89 -0.84
C THR A 239 -5.46 20.55 -0.44
N ALA A 240 -4.33 20.12 -1.01
CA ALA A 240 -3.01 20.68 -0.71
C ALA A 240 -2.63 21.83 -1.64
N LEU A 241 -3.19 21.84 -2.86
CA LEU A 241 -2.83 22.76 -3.95
C LEU A 241 -1.35 22.60 -4.33
N PHE A 242 -0.80 23.57 -5.04
CA PHE A 242 0.61 23.66 -5.40
C PHE A 242 1.19 24.98 -4.91
N SER A 243 2.30 24.93 -4.16
CA SER A 243 3.08 26.11 -3.77
C SER A 243 4.48 26.03 -4.37
N PRO A 244 4.96 27.05 -5.08
CA PRO A 244 6.34 27.09 -5.58
C PRO A 244 7.37 27.38 -4.49
N PHE A 245 6.94 27.69 -3.27
CA PHE A 245 7.78 28.08 -2.14
C PHE A 245 8.09 26.88 -1.23
N TRP A 246 9.08 27.04 -0.34
CA TRP A 246 9.34 26.08 0.72
C TRP A 246 8.13 25.95 1.66
N PRO A 247 7.93 24.76 2.26
CA PRO A 247 6.86 24.58 3.24
C PRO A 247 7.03 25.51 4.45
N GLU A 248 6.04 26.37 4.70
CA GLU A 248 6.04 27.28 5.85
C GLU A 248 5.29 26.71 7.06
N GLY A 249 4.52 25.63 6.87
CA GLY A 249 3.78 24.97 7.93
C GLY A 249 2.74 23.98 7.41
N VAL A 250 2.09 23.29 8.34
CA VAL A 250 1.09 22.25 8.01
C VAL A 250 -0.27 22.81 7.57
N LEU A 251 -0.54 24.08 7.87
CA LEU A 251 -1.80 24.77 7.55
C LEU A 251 -1.72 25.56 6.25
N ASN A 252 -0.57 25.61 5.60
CA ASN A 252 -0.35 26.34 4.36
C ASN A 252 -0.39 25.40 3.14
N PRO A 253 -0.67 25.95 1.92
CA PRO A 253 -0.56 25.20 0.67
C PRO A 253 0.85 24.63 0.50
N ILE A 254 0.95 23.45 -0.08
CA ILE A 254 2.22 22.75 -0.18
C ILE A 254 2.35 22.02 -1.52
N ALA A 255 3.53 22.09 -2.13
CA ALA A 255 3.84 21.26 -3.28
C ALA A 255 4.04 19.80 -2.87
N THR A 256 3.57 18.85 -3.69
CA THR A 256 3.93 17.44 -3.61
C THR A 256 4.48 16.98 -4.95
N LEU A 257 5.33 15.94 -4.95
CA LEU A 257 5.93 15.42 -6.17
C LEU A 257 4.89 15.04 -7.22
N SER A 258 3.81 14.39 -6.82
CA SER A 258 2.74 13.97 -7.73
C SER A 258 2.01 15.15 -8.38
N VAL A 259 1.73 16.21 -7.63
CA VAL A 259 1.08 17.43 -8.16
C VAL A 259 2.07 18.25 -9.00
N LEU A 260 3.36 18.31 -8.60
CA LEU A 260 4.39 18.96 -9.40
C LEU A 260 4.55 18.26 -10.75
N ILE A 261 4.64 16.93 -10.76
CA ILE A 261 4.72 16.13 -12.00
C ILE A 261 3.53 16.45 -12.92
N PHE A 262 2.31 16.44 -12.36
CA PHE A 262 1.10 16.76 -13.12
C PHE A 262 1.15 18.15 -13.74
N ASN A 263 1.48 19.18 -12.93
CA ASN A 263 1.51 20.56 -13.39
C ASN A 263 2.60 20.78 -14.46
N PHE A 264 3.79 20.23 -14.24
CA PHE A 264 4.94 20.46 -15.12
C PHE A 264 4.88 19.64 -16.41
N ALA A 265 4.27 18.45 -16.37
CA ALA A 265 4.09 17.62 -17.57
C ALA A 265 3.17 18.24 -18.62
N ILE A 266 2.23 19.10 -18.22
CA ILE A 266 1.29 19.76 -19.15
C ILE A 266 1.77 21.14 -19.61
N MET A 267 2.88 21.65 -19.05
CA MET A 267 3.46 22.93 -19.48
C MET A 267 4.15 22.82 -20.84
N PRO A 268 4.08 23.86 -21.69
CA PRO A 268 4.70 23.84 -23.02
C PRO A 268 6.20 24.16 -23.00
N TYR A 269 6.87 24.01 -21.85
CA TYR A 269 8.28 24.36 -21.67
C TYR A 269 9.14 23.13 -21.41
N GLU A 270 10.21 22.97 -22.16
CA GLU A 270 11.11 21.80 -22.06
C GLU A 270 11.76 21.68 -20.68
N ALA A 271 12.13 22.82 -20.05
CA ALA A 271 12.75 22.81 -18.73
C ALA A 271 11.83 22.25 -17.64
N GLN A 272 10.54 22.66 -17.62
CA GLN A 272 9.57 22.12 -16.70
C GLN A 272 9.23 20.66 -16.97
N ASN A 273 9.14 20.27 -18.23
CA ASN A 273 8.97 18.86 -18.60
C ASN A 273 10.15 17.99 -18.14
N ALA A 274 11.38 18.48 -18.27
CA ALA A 274 12.58 17.79 -17.80
C ALA A 274 12.56 17.63 -16.27
N LEU A 275 12.15 18.67 -15.51
CA LEU A 275 11.94 18.59 -14.07
C LEU A 275 10.80 17.61 -13.69
N ALA A 276 9.73 17.51 -14.48
CA ALA A 276 8.68 16.50 -14.26
C ALA A 276 9.23 15.07 -14.38
N TRP A 277 10.12 14.81 -15.35
CA TRP A 277 10.79 13.51 -15.45
C TRP A 277 11.73 13.25 -14.27
N ALA A 278 12.49 14.25 -13.83
CA ALA A 278 13.35 14.13 -12.65
C ALA A 278 12.52 13.88 -11.37
N ALA A 279 11.42 14.60 -11.19
CA ALA A 279 10.48 14.38 -10.08
C ALA A 279 9.85 12.99 -10.11
N SER A 280 9.49 12.50 -11.30
CA SER A 280 8.97 11.13 -11.49
C SER A 280 10.00 10.08 -11.07
N PHE A 281 11.27 10.27 -11.46
CA PHE A 281 12.35 9.39 -11.03
C PHE A 281 12.52 9.39 -9.51
N VAL A 282 12.56 10.57 -8.88
CA VAL A 282 12.70 10.72 -7.42
C VAL A 282 11.52 10.08 -6.71
N LEU A 283 10.28 10.24 -7.19
CA LEU A 283 9.09 9.63 -6.61
C LEU A 283 9.15 8.09 -6.67
N VAL A 284 9.55 7.53 -7.81
CA VAL A 284 9.72 6.07 -7.97
C VAL A 284 10.79 5.54 -7.00
N VAL A 285 11.94 6.22 -6.90
CA VAL A 285 13.01 5.83 -5.97
C VAL A 285 12.55 5.94 -4.51
N LEU A 286 11.83 6.99 -4.14
CA LEU A 286 11.29 7.19 -2.80
C LEU A 286 10.31 6.06 -2.42
N ILE A 287 9.39 5.72 -3.30
CA ILE A 287 8.42 4.62 -3.09
C ILE A 287 9.15 3.28 -3.01
N LEU A 288 10.13 3.03 -3.88
CA LEU A 288 10.92 1.81 -3.87
C LEU A 288 11.72 1.69 -2.56
N ALA A 289 12.39 2.77 -2.14
CA ALA A 289 13.13 2.82 -0.88
C ALA A 289 12.22 2.53 0.33
N ALA A 290 11.04 3.16 0.39
CA ALA A 290 10.05 2.90 1.43
C ALA A 290 9.63 1.41 1.47
N ASN A 291 9.36 0.81 0.31
CA ASN A 291 8.99 -0.61 0.21
C ASN A 291 10.14 -1.55 0.63
N LEU A 292 11.38 -1.23 0.26
CA LEU A 292 12.55 -2.03 0.65
C LEU A 292 12.82 -1.94 2.15
N LEU A 293 12.75 -0.73 2.71
CA LEU A 293 12.88 -0.51 4.17
C LEU A 293 11.84 -1.31 4.96
N ALA A 294 10.58 -1.31 4.51
CA ALA A 294 9.54 -2.10 5.15
C ALA A 294 9.80 -3.60 5.11
N ARG A 295 10.22 -4.11 3.96
CA ARG A 295 10.59 -5.53 3.82
C ARG A 295 11.78 -5.89 4.73
N TRP A 296 12.73 -4.98 4.86
CA TRP A 296 13.87 -5.18 5.73
C TRP A 296 13.47 -5.22 7.21
N ILE A 297 12.66 -4.25 7.68
CA ILE A 297 12.10 -4.22 9.05
C ILE A 297 11.28 -5.50 9.32
N SER A 298 10.42 -5.91 8.39
CA SER A 298 9.60 -7.11 8.52
C SER A 298 10.44 -8.40 8.61
N ARG A 299 11.61 -8.45 7.97
CA ARG A 299 12.56 -9.58 8.08
C ARG A 299 13.28 -9.62 9.42
N MET A 300 13.61 -8.45 9.99
CA MET A 300 14.24 -8.37 11.31
C MET A 300 13.29 -8.84 12.40
N ALA A 301 12.03 -8.40 12.37
CA ALA A 301 11.01 -8.80 13.33
C ALA A 301 10.68 -10.31 13.34
N ARG A 302 11.03 -11.05 12.28
CA ARG A 302 10.89 -12.52 12.24
C ARG A 302 12.03 -13.28 12.94
N LYS A 303 13.14 -12.61 13.23
CA LYS A 303 14.33 -13.26 13.83
C LYS A 303 14.41 -13.09 15.33
N THR A 304 13.58 -12.26 15.91
CA THR A 304 13.35 -12.07 17.34
C THR A 304 12.07 -12.79 17.79
#